data_5572b0ce23ba20fc4c2eb299bb2d29d9
#
_entry.id   5572b0ce23ba20fc4c2eb299bb2d29d9
#
_cell.length_a   1.000
_cell.length_b   1.000
_cell.length_c   1.000
_cell.angle_alpha   90.00
_cell.angle_beta   90.00
_cell.angle_gamma   90.00
#
_symmetry.space_group_name_H-M   'P 1'
#
loop_
_entity.id
_entity.type
_entity.pdbx_description
1 polymer ?
#
loop_
_entity_poly.entity_id
_entity_poly.type
_entity_poly.pdbx_seq_one_letter_code
_entity_poly.pdbx_strand_id
1 'polypeptide(L)'
;MSERQTAWTGISQTIRQISSLFPSRELTAEEAQLYYRRACLAAAEERFDVALVFAAKALGLDPTHLPTRLLVAQIYDWGLHDVDAAVNGYRKVIALAGYDGENPYCSAARLALDALMTAAGSESNQRPIAAG
;
A
#
# COMPACT_ATOMS: atom_id res chain seq x y z
N MET A 1 -20.67 -35.95 -11.69
CA MET A 1 -20.50 -34.51 -11.52
C MET A 1 -21.02 -34.01 -10.18
N SER A 2 -22.15 -34.52 -9.69
CA SER A 2 -22.71 -34.13 -8.39
C SER A 2 -21.81 -34.52 -7.19
N GLU A 3 -21.05 -35.56 -7.27
CA GLU A 3 -20.14 -36.00 -6.20
C GLU A 3 -18.95 -35.04 -5.97
N ARG A 4 -18.43 -34.44 -7.03
CA ARG A 4 -17.36 -33.43 -6.93
C ARG A 4 -17.85 -32.13 -6.30
N GLN A 5 -19.05 -31.70 -6.62
CA GLN A 5 -19.66 -30.49 -6.03
C GLN A 5 -19.97 -30.69 -4.55
N THR A 6 -20.41 -31.90 -4.16
CA THR A 6 -20.73 -32.21 -2.76
C THR A 6 -19.45 -32.29 -1.92
N ALA A 7 -18.36 -32.83 -2.46
CA ALA A 7 -17.06 -32.86 -1.79
C ALA A 7 -16.49 -31.44 -1.57
N TRP A 8 -16.59 -30.57 -2.56
CA TRP A 8 -16.18 -29.17 -2.45
C TRP A 8 -17.00 -28.40 -1.43
N THR A 9 -18.32 -28.60 -1.38
CA THR A 9 -19.20 -27.97 -0.41
C THR A 9 -18.87 -28.42 1.00
N GLY A 10 -18.56 -29.70 1.21
CA GLY A 10 -18.13 -30.23 2.50
C GLY A 10 -16.79 -29.68 2.95
N ILE A 11 -15.81 -29.58 2.03
CA ILE A 11 -14.50 -28.99 2.31
C ILE A 11 -14.64 -27.49 2.64
N SER A 12 -15.47 -26.75 1.91
CA SER A 12 -15.74 -25.33 2.17
C SER A 12 -16.37 -25.12 3.52
N GLN A 13 -17.30 -25.97 3.94
CA GLN A 13 -17.93 -25.91 5.27
C GLN A 13 -16.94 -26.24 6.37
N THR A 14 -16.07 -27.23 6.16
CA THR A 14 -15.03 -27.60 7.11
C THR A 14 -14.02 -26.47 7.29
N ILE A 15 -13.61 -25.84 6.20
CA ILE A 15 -12.71 -24.67 6.22
C ILE A 15 -13.37 -23.50 6.97
N ARG A 16 -14.66 -23.25 6.75
CA ARG A 16 -15.41 -22.21 7.48
C ARG A 16 -15.49 -22.51 8.98
N GLN A 17 -15.71 -23.78 9.35
CA GLN A 17 -15.75 -24.19 10.75
C GLN A 17 -14.38 -24.07 11.43
N ILE A 18 -13.30 -24.42 10.72
CA ILE A 18 -11.93 -24.23 11.21
C ILE A 18 -11.60 -22.73 11.32
N SER A 19 -12.03 -21.94 10.35
CA SER A 19 -11.85 -20.49 10.36
C SER A 19 -12.58 -19.81 11.52
N SER A 20 -13.66 -20.41 12.04
CA SER A 20 -14.36 -19.87 13.21
C SER A 20 -13.63 -20.15 14.52
N LEU A 21 -12.72 -21.15 14.55
CA LEU A 21 -11.89 -21.47 15.71
C LEU A 21 -10.65 -20.56 15.81
N PHE A 22 -10.22 -19.99 14.69
CA PHE A 22 -9.11 -19.04 14.64
C PHE A 22 -9.64 -17.72 14.12
N PRO A 23 -9.33 -16.60 14.78
CA PRO A 23 -9.75 -15.30 14.25
C PRO A 23 -9.17 -15.12 12.84
N SER A 24 -10.02 -15.21 11.82
CA SER A 24 -9.62 -15.01 10.40
C SER A 24 -8.92 -13.66 10.21
N ARG A 25 -9.19 -12.71 11.11
CA ARG A 25 -8.59 -11.39 11.15
C ARG A 25 -7.08 -11.43 11.46
N GLU A 26 -6.66 -12.34 12.37
CA GLU A 26 -5.24 -12.48 12.73
C GLU A 26 -4.44 -13.12 11.60
N LEU A 27 -4.96 -14.18 10.98
CA LEU A 27 -4.32 -14.86 9.85
C LEU A 27 -4.17 -13.89 8.66
N THR A 28 -5.19 -13.11 8.37
CA THR A 28 -5.18 -12.13 7.30
C THR A 28 -4.16 -11.02 7.57
N ALA A 29 -4.06 -10.55 8.80
CA ALA A 29 -3.08 -9.55 9.22
C ALA A 29 -1.64 -10.08 9.09
N GLU A 30 -1.39 -11.32 9.49
CA GLU A 30 -0.08 -11.96 9.36
C GLU A 30 0.31 -12.15 7.89
N GLU A 31 -0.62 -12.57 7.04
CA GLU A 31 -0.38 -12.70 5.61
C GLU A 31 -0.11 -11.36 4.96
N ALA A 32 -0.87 -10.33 5.30
CA ALA A 32 -0.64 -8.97 4.81
C ALA A 32 0.76 -8.48 5.18
N GLN A 33 1.18 -8.72 6.42
CA GLN A 33 2.51 -8.36 6.90
C GLN A 33 3.61 -9.11 6.13
N LEU A 34 3.40 -10.38 5.81
CA LEU A 34 4.35 -11.17 5.04
C LEU A 34 4.53 -10.59 3.63
N TYR A 35 3.45 -10.27 2.94
CA TYR A 35 3.52 -9.66 1.61
C TYR A 35 4.14 -8.26 1.66
N TYR A 36 3.85 -7.49 2.70
CA TYR A 36 4.50 -6.20 2.93
C TYR A 36 6.03 -6.36 3.02
N ARG A 37 6.51 -7.32 3.80
CA ARG A 37 7.96 -7.57 3.93
C ARG A 37 8.59 -7.95 2.59
N ARG A 38 7.90 -8.79 1.81
CA ARG A 38 8.37 -9.16 0.46
C ARG A 38 8.41 -7.95 -0.47
N ALA A 39 7.42 -7.08 -0.36
CA ALA A 39 7.40 -5.82 -1.10
C ALA A 39 8.59 -4.92 -0.72
N CYS A 40 8.89 -4.81 0.56
CA CYS A 40 10.05 -4.04 1.05
C CYS A 40 11.36 -4.58 0.49
N LEU A 41 11.56 -5.90 0.49
CA LEU A 41 12.75 -6.53 -0.05
C LEU A 41 12.90 -6.28 -1.54
N ALA A 42 11.82 -6.43 -2.30
CA ALA A 42 11.83 -6.16 -3.74
C ALA A 42 12.14 -4.68 -4.03
N ALA A 43 11.57 -3.76 -3.26
CA ALA A 43 11.83 -2.32 -3.39
C ALA A 43 13.31 -2.00 -3.08
N ALA A 44 13.88 -2.62 -2.06
CA ALA A 44 15.30 -2.45 -1.71
C ALA A 44 16.23 -2.93 -2.82
N GLU A 45 15.81 -3.92 -3.59
CA GLU A 45 16.52 -4.42 -4.78
C GLU A 45 16.19 -3.62 -6.05
N GLU A 46 15.44 -2.55 -5.92
CA GLU A 46 14.97 -1.71 -7.04
C GLU A 46 14.08 -2.46 -8.04
N ARG A 47 13.47 -3.56 -7.61
CA ARG A 47 12.50 -4.32 -8.40
C ARG A 47 11.09 -3.78 -8.10
N PHE A 48 10.81 -2.57 -8.58
CA PHE A 48 9.60 -1.83 -8.20
C PHE A 48 8.32 -2.45 -8.73
N ASP A 49 8.34 -3.07 -9.90
CA ASP A 49 7.22 -3.80 -10.48
C ASP A 49 6.82 -4.99 -9.58
N VAL A 50 7.80 -5.76 -9.14
CA VAL A 50 7.59 -6.89 -8.22
C VAL A 50 7.12 -6.40 -6.85
N ALA A 51 7.73 -5.32 -6.35
CA ALA A 51 7.34 -4.71 -5.09
C ALA A 51 5.86 -4.28 -5.10
N LEU A 52 5.39 -3.67 -6.18
CA LEU A 52 3.99 -3.26 -6.32
C LEU A 52 3.04 -4.46 -6.38
N VAL A 53 3.45 -5.57 -6.99
CA VAL A 53 2.65 -6.81 -6.99
C VAL A 53 2.46 -7.34 -5.58
N PHE A 54 3.54 -7.43 -4.79
CA PHE A 54 3.45 -7.87 -3.40
C PHE A 54 2.65 -6.89 -2.54
N ALA A 55 2.84 -5.59 -2.75
CA ALA A 55 2.06 -4.57 -2.06
C ALA A 55 0.57 -4.70 -2.36
N ALA A 56 0.21 -4.95 -3.62
CA ALA A 56 -1.18 -5.17 -4.02
C ALA A 56 -1.79 -6.39 -3.31
N LYS A 57 -1.01 -7.47 -3.15
CA LYS A 57 -1.45 -8.66 -2.40
C LYS A 57 -1.69 -8.33 -0.93
N ALA A 58 -0.79 -7.58 -0.30
CA ALA A 58 -0.96 -7.13 1.08
C ALA A 58 -2.22 -6.29 1.24
N LEU A 59 -2.46 -5.35 0.33
CA LEU A 59 -3.63 -4.46 0.36
C LEU A 59 -4.93 -5.19 0.01
N GLY A 60 -4.87 -6.27 -0.75
CA GLY A 60 -6.02 -7.14 -0.99
C GLY A 60 -6.48 -7.84 0.28
N LEU A 61 -5.55 -8.16 1.18
CA LEU A 61 -5.82 -8.78 2.48
C LEU A 61 -6.19 -7.75 3.54
N ASP A 62 -5.50 -6.61 3.55
CA ASP A 62 -5.74 -5.51 4.48
C ASP A 62 -5.65 -4.16 3.75
N PRO A 63 -6.79 -3.64 3.24
CA PRO A 63 -6.80 -2.39 2.47
C PRO A 63 -6.35 -1.16 3.25
N THR A 64 -6.39 -1.21 4.59
CA THR A 64 -6.01 -0.09 5.46
C THR A 64 -4.63 -0.27 6.09
N HIS A 65 -3.82 -1.19 5.58
CA HIS A 65 -2.47 -1.44 6.08
C HIS A 65 -1.56 -0.25 5.74
N LEU A 66 -1.37 0.64 6.72
CA LEU A 66 -0.66 1.90 6.53
C LEU A 66 0.79 1.72 6.07
N PRO A 67 1.57 0.76 6.62
CA PRO A 67 2.94 0.52 6.13
C PRO A 67 2.98 0.24 4.64
N THR A 68 2.06 -0.59 4.13
CA THR A 68 1.99 -0.91 2.70
C THR A 68 1.57 0.29 1.87
N ARG A 69 0.58 1.05 2.33
CA ARG A 69 0.12 2.27 1.65
C ARG A 69 1.26 3.30 1.53
N LEU A 70 2.02 3.48 2.60
CA LEU A 70 3.19 4.36 2.59
C LEU A 70 4.26 3.85 1.63
N LEU A 71 4.56 2.56 1.65
CA LEU A 71 5.54 1.95 0.76
C LEU A 71 5.18 2.16 -0.72
N VAL A 72 3.91 1.96 -1.08
CA VAL A 72 3.43 2.19 -2.46
C VAL A 72 3.68 3.63 -2.89
N ALA A 73 3.34 4.60 -2.04
CA ALA A 73 3.58 6.01 -2.33
C ALA A 73 5.08 6.30 -2.52
N GLN A 74 5.92 5.73 -1.67
CA GLN A 74 7.37 5.87 -1.74
C GLN A 74 7.95 5.23 -3.01
N ILE A 75 7.43 4.08 -3.44
CA ILE A 75 7.84 3.45 -4.70
C ILE A 75 7.56 4.38 -5.89
N TYR A 76 6.39 4.99 -5.92
CA TYR A 76 6.05 5.95 -6.97
C TYR A 76 6.90 7.21 -6.89
N ASP A 77 7.22 7.68 -5.68
CA ASP A 77 8.02 8.88 -5.46
C ASP A 77 9.49 8.67 -5.86
N TRP A 78 10.15 7.70 -5.23
CA TRP A 78 11.60 7.50 -5.36
C TRP A 78 11.98 6.52 -6.47
N GLY A 79 11.13 5.53 -6.71
CA GLY A 79 11.43 4.45 -7.63
C GLY A 79 11.03 4.76 -9.05
N LEU A 80 9.79 5.13 -9.25
CA LEU A 80 9.20 5.33 -10.57
C LEU A 80 9.11 6.80 -11.00
N HIS A 81 9.36 7.72 -10.06
CA HIS A 81 9.28 9.17 -10.29
C HIS A 81 7.93 9.62 -10.86
N ASP A 82 6.87 8.95 -10.44
CA ASP A 82 5.48 9.29 -10.77
C ASP A 82 4.92 10.17 -9.66
N VAL A 83 5.06 11.48 -9.81
CA VAL A 83 4.68 12.47 -8.79
C VAL A 83 3.18 12.41 -8.49
N ASP A 84 2.34 12.31 -9.50
CA ASP A 84 0.88 12.28 -9.31
C ASP A 84 0.44 11.05 -8.51
N ALA A 85 0.97 9.88 -8.85
CA ALA A 85 0.70 8.65 -8.10
C ALA A 85 1.24 8.71 -6.67
N ALA A 86 2.42 9.30 -6.48
CA ALA A 86 3.01 9.50 -5.15
C ALA A 86 2.15 10.43 -4.29
N VAL A 87 1.73 11.57 -4.82
CA VAL A 87 0.85 12.52 -4.13
C VAL A 87 -0.45 11.85 -3.70
N ASN A 88 -1.09 11.14 -4.60
CA ASN A 88 -2.32 10.40 -4.31
C ASN A 88 -2.09 9.33 -3.23
N GLY A 89 -0.96 8.64 -3.29
CA GLY A 89 -0.58 7.63 -2.31
C GLY A 89 -0.38 8.21 -0.92
N TYR A 90 0.36 9.31 -0.80
CA TYR A 90 0.57 9.98 0.50
C TYR A 90 -0.73 10.55 1.07
N ARG A 91 -1.58 11.14 0.25
CA ARG A 91 -2.90 11.61 0.68
C ARG A 91 -3.76 10.48 1.21
N LYS A 92 -3.69 9.31 0.58
CA LYS A 92 -4.42 8.11 1.02
C LYS A 92 -3.95 7.64 2.39
N VAL A 93 -2.64 7.66 2.66
CA VAL A 93 -2.08 7.32 3.99
C VAL A 93 -2.63 8.29 5.04
N ILE A 94 -2.59 9.58 4.77
CA ILE A 94 -3.05 10.62 5.69
C ILE A 94 -4.53 10.43 6.02
N ALA A 95 -5.36 10.21 5.00
CA ALA A 95 -6.80 10.01 5.17
C ALA A 95 -7.11 8.74 5.97
N LEU A 96 -6.46 7.63 5.65
CA LEU A 96 -6.65 6.36 6.37
C LEU A 96 -6.16 6.41 7.82
N ALA A 97 -5.16 7.24 8.11
CA ALA A 97 -4.68 7.49 9.47
C ALA A 97 -5.57 8.48 10.24
N GLY A 98 -6.66 8.96 9.64
CA GLY A 98 -7.57 9.91 10.27
C GLY A 98 -6.97 11.29 10.51
N TYR A 99 -6.00 11.68 9.70
CA TYR A 99 -5.27 12.95 9.82
C TYR A 99 -4.53 13.11 11.18
N ASP A 100 -4.24 12.00 11.83
CA ASP A 100 -3.57 11.98 13.13
C ASP A 100 -2.08 12.29 12.98
N GLY A 101 -1.68 13.47 13.43
CA GLY A 101 -0.28 13.92 13.37
C GLY A 101 0.68 13.15 14.27
N GLU A 102 0.17 12.39 15.24
CA GLU A 102 0.99 11.51 16.09
C GLU A 102 1.21 10.13 15.48
N ASN A 103 0.43 9.76 14.49
CA ASN A 103 0.64 8.50 13.76
C ASN A 103 1.91 8.63 12.90
N PRO A 104 2.91 7.74 13.07
CA PRO A 104 4.19 7.86 12.36
C PRO A 104 4.06 7.75 10.84
N TYR A 105 3.11 6.98 10.34
CA TYR A 105 2.88 6.86 8.89
C TYR A 105 2.23 8.12 8.32
N CYS A 106 1.30 8.71 9.04
CA CYS A 106 0.69 9.99 8.70
C CYS A 106 1.72 11.10 8.66
N SER A 107 2.57 11.19 9.68
CA SER A 107 3.66 12.16 9.78
C SER A 107 4.64 12.03 8.62
N ALA A 108 5.07 10.81 8.31
CA ALA A 108 5.98 10.52 7.20
C ALA A 108 5.35 10.91 5.85
N ALA A 109 4.07 10.59 5.66
CA ALA A 109 3.35 10.92 4.44
C ALA A 109 3.20 12.44 4.26
N ARG A 110 2.90 13.16 5.33
CA ARG A 110 2.80 14.64 5.31
C ARG A 110 4.13 15.27 4.93
N LEU A 111 5.20 14.82 5.55
CA LEU A 111 6.55 15.33 5.27
C LEU A 111 6.93 15.12 3.81
N ALA A 112 6.69 13.92 3.29
CA ALA A 112 6.97 13.59 1.89
C ALA A 112 6.10 14.40 0.92
N LEU A 113 4.82 14.55 1.24
CA LEU A 113 3.87 15.32 0.44
C LEU A 113 4.29 16.80 0.38
N ASP A 114 4.65 17.38 1.51
CA ASP A 114 5.13 18.76 1.59
C ASP A 114 6.40 18.96 0.75
N ALA A 115 7.31 18.00 0.78
CA ALA A 115 8.52 18.04 -0.04
C ALA A 115 8.20 18.01 -1.54
N LEU A 116 7.26 17.18 -1.96
CA LEU A 116 6.81 17.12 -3.35
C LEU A 116 6.12 18.40 -3.81
N MET A 117 5.25 18.95 -2.96
CA MET A 117 4.53 20.18 -3.28
C MET A 117 5.47 21.39 -3.32
N THR A 118 6.47 21.42 -2.45
CA THR A 118 7.50 22.47 -2.44
C THR A 118 8.37 22.40 -3.71
N ALA A 119 8.78 21.20 -4.10
CA ALA A 119 9.55 21.00 -5.33
C ALA A 119 8.75 21.42 -6.57
N ALA A 120 7.47 21.09 -6.65
CA ALA A 120 6.59 21.50 -7.73
C ALA A 120 6.41 23.01 -7.78
N GLY A 121 6.25 23.67 -6.62
CA GLY A 121 6.16 25.11 -6.52
C GLY A 121 7.47 25.81 -6.93
N SER A 122 8.61 25.25 -6.56
CA SER A 122 9.93 25.75 -6.91
C SER A 122 10.18 25.65 -8.43
N GLU A 123 9.79 24.55 -9.05
CA GLU A 123 9.91 24.38 -10.51
C GLU A 123 9.01 25.38 -11.27
N SER A 124 7.80 25.61 -10.80
CA SER A 124 6.90 26.55 -11.44
C SER A 124 7.40 28.01 -11.30
N ASN A 125 8.12 28.34 -10.23
CA ASN A 125 8.74 29.65 -10.04
C ASN A 125 10.04 29.82 -10.84
N GLN A 126 10.71 28.74 -11.17
CA GLN A 126 11.95 28.75 -11.96
C GLN A 126 11.71 28.69 -13.46
N ARG A 127 10.50 28.38 -13.90
CA ARG A 127 10.18 28.47 -15.33
C ARG A 127 10.33 29.95 -15.73
N PRO A 128 11.24 30.26 -16.67
CA PRO A 128 11.32 31.63 -17.14
C PRO A 128 9.94 31.99 -17.67
N ILE A 129 9.38 33.04 -17.12
CA ILE A 129 8.25 33.71 -17.74
C ILE A 129 8.72 33.90 -19.17
N ALA A 130 8.11 33.21 -20.12
CA ALA A 130 8.41 33.39 -21.51
C ALA A 130 8.35 34.90 -21.76
N ALA A 131 9.50 35.53 -21.74
CA ALA A 131 9.61 36.91 -22.14
C ALA A 131 9.10 36.93 -23.55
N GLY A 132 7.85 37.24 -23.64
CA GLY A 132 7.10 37.28 -24.89
C GLY A 132 7.86 37.91 -25.98
#